data_cbefd9b6ee4135fe9653b91b513e20f1
#
_entry.id   cbefd9b6ee4135fe9653b91b513e20f1
#
_cell.length_a   1.000
_cell.length_b   1.000
_cell.length_c   1.000
_cell.angle_alpha   90.00
_cell.angle_beta   90.00
_cell.angle_gamma   90.00
#
_symmetry.space_group_name_H-M   'P 1'
#
loop_
_entity.id
_entity.type
_entity.pdbx_description
1 polymer ?
#
loop_
_entity_poly.entity_id
_entity_poly.type
_entity_poly.pdbx_seq_one_letter_code
_entity_poly.pdbx_strand_id
1 'polypeptide(L)'
;AYDGMIANYLGTIEQTRDTLSTEERSTFPRTFNSQFIKAQDMRYGENPHQAAAFYKEATPAEASIATATQLQGKELSYNNVADTDAALECVKSFTKPACVIVKHANPCGVAVVPDAEGGIRQAYELAYATDSESAFGGIIAFNRELDGDTAKAIVDRQFVEVIIAPRISAAAREVVAAKAN
;
A
#
# COMPACT_ATOMS: atom_id res chain seq x y z
N ALA A 1 -22.31 3.32 -10.98
CA ALA A 1 -22.39 3.28 -9.50
C ALA A 1 -23.85 3.14 -9.04
N TYR A 2 -24.73 4.07 -9.39
CA TYR A 2 -26.13 4.10 -8.93
C TYR A 2 -26.90 2.81 -9.26
N ASP A 3 -26.89 2.37 -10.53
CA ASP A 3 -27.58 1.15 -10.96
C ASP A 3 -27.01 -0.11 -10.29
N GLY A 4 -25.70 -0.17 -10.08
CA GLY A 4 -25.05 -1.27 -9.34
C GLY A 4 -25.49 -1.34 -7.87
N MET A 5 -25.64 -0.18 -7.21
CA MET A 5 -26.16 -0.13 -5.83
C MET A 5 -27.62 -0.59 -5.77
N ILE A 6 -28.45 -0.17 -6.72
CA ILE A 6 -29.85 -0.64 -6.84
C ILE A 6 -29.88 -2.15 -7.08
N ALA A 7 -29.06 -2.66 -8.00
CA ALA A 7 -29.02 -4.09 -8.31
C ALA A 7 -28.58 -4.92 -7.08
N ASN A 8 -27.59 -4.44 -6.31
CA ASN A 8 -27.17 -5.08 -5.07
C ASN A 8 -28.31 -5.10 -4.04
N TYR A 9 -28.99 -3.96 -3.86
CA TYR A 9 -30.13 -3.86 -2.95
C TYR A 9 -31.29 -4.79 -3.35
N LEU A 10 -31.72 -4.75 -4.60
CA LEU A 10 -32.79 -5.59 -5.10
C LEU A 10 -32.41 -7.08 -5.08
N GLY A 11 -31.14 -7.41 -5.24
CA GLY A 11 -30.61 -8.77 -5.17
C GLY A 11 -30.72 -9.42 -3.80
N THR A 12 -30.94 -8.64 -2.72
CA THR A 12 -31.20 -9.17 -1.37
C THR A 12 -32.66 -9.50 -1.10
N ILE A 13 -33.58 -9.03 -1.95
CA ILE A 13 -35.03 -9.27 -1.80
C ILE A 13 -35.35 -10.67 -2.30
N GLU A 14 -35.94 -11.52 -1.45
CA GLU A 14 -36.41 -12.83 -1.86
C GLU A 14 -37.66 -12.70 -2.74
N GLN A 15 -37.57 -13.21 -3.95
CA GLN A 15 -38.74 -13.38 -4.83
C GLN A 15 -39.39 -14.75 -4.53
N THR A 16 -40.48 -14.73 -3.84
CA THR A 16 -41.45 -15.85 -3.95
C THR A 16 -42.28 -15.68 -5.22
N ARG A 17 -42.77 -16.78 -5.80
CA ARG A 17 -43.42 -16.80 -7.13
C ARG A 17 -44.54 -15.78 -7.32
N ASP A 18 -45.14 -15.27 -6.25
CA ASP A 18 -46.32 -14.41 -6.29
C ASP A 18 -46.25 -13.09 -5.52
N THR A 19 -45.18 -12.84 -4.72
CA THR A 19 -45.04 -11.61 -3.94
C THR A 19 -43.58 -11.21 -3.77
N LEU A 20 -43.32 -9.90 -3.90
CA LEU A 20 -42.08 -9.30 -3.46
C LEU A 20 -42.20 -9.04 -1.95
N SER A 21 -41.60 -9.87 -1.10
CA SER A 21 -41.51 -9.61 0.31
C SER A 21 -40.29 -8.72 0.59
N THR A 22 -40.52 -7.49 1.08
CA THR A 22 -39.46 -6.60 1.55
C THR A 22 -39.10 -6.82 3.02
N GLU A 23 -39.81 -7.72 3.70
CA GLU A 23 -39.66 -8.00 5.14
C GLU A 23 -38.54 -9.02 5.41
N GLU A 24 -38.30 -9.96 4.49
CA GLU A 24 -37.21 -10.93 4.58
C GLU A 24 -36.14 -10.61 3.53
N ARG A 25 -34.99 -10.11 3.99
CA ARG A 25 -33.84 -9.84 3.15
C ARG A 25 -32.71 -10.83 3.42
N SER A 26 -32.15 -11.38 2.36
CA SER A 26 -30.93 -12.13 2.48
C SER A 26 -29.77 -11.19 2.89
N THR A 27 -28.88 -11.66 3.76
CA THR A 27 -27.66 -10.93 4.13
C THR A 27 -26.75 -10.68 2.91
N PHE A 28 -26.80 -11.58 1.93
CA PHE A 28 -25.98 -11.49 0.70
C PHE A 28 -26.87 -11.43 -0.54
N PRO A 29 -26.60 -10.49 -1.47
CA PRO A 29 -27.31 -10.44 -2.74
C PRO A 29 -26.92 -11.63 -3.62
N ARG A 30 -27.83 -12.06 -4.53
CA ARG A 30 -27.54 -13.11 -5.51
C ARG A 30 -26.46 -12.72 -6.52
N THR A 31 -26.31 -11.44 -6.78
CA THR A 31 -25.24 -10.86 -7.61
C THR A 31 -24.65 -9.67 -6.91
N PHE A 32 -23.32 -9.55 -6.92
CA PHE A 32 -22.61 -8.41 -6.32
C PHE A 32 -22.00 -7.56 -7.43
N ASN A 33 -22.34 -6.27 -7.44
CA ASN A 33 -21.78 -5.28 -8.37
C ASN A 33 -20.90 -4.31 -7.61
N SER A 34 -19.66 -4.14 -8.07
CA SER A 34 -18.71 -3.16 -7.56
C SER A 34 -18.18 -2.30 -8.69
N GLN A 35 -17.86 -1.05 -8.40
CA GLN A 35 -17.28 -0.12 -9.36
C GLN A 35 -16.00 0.47 -8.80
N PHE A 36 -14.95 0.39 -9.60
CA PHE A 36 -13.66 1.00 -9.31
C PHE A 36 -13.35 2.05 -10.36
N ILE A 37 -12.64 3.11 -9.95
CA ILE A 37 -12.21 4.21 -10.82
C ILE A 37 -10.74 3.99 -11.17
N LYS A 38 -10.41 4.03 -12.47
CA LYS A 38 -9.01 3.97 -12.90
C LYS A 38 -8.24 5.17 -12.34
N ALA A 39 -7.22 4.90 -11.55
CA ALA A 39 -6.33 5.90 -10.98
C ALA A 39 -5.17 6.23 -11.94
N GLN A 40 -4.57 5.20 -12.54
CA GLN A 40 -3.47 5.39 -13.49
C GLN A 40 -3.26 4.16 -14.37
N ASP A 41 -2.61 4.34 -15.51
CA ASP A 41 -1.98 3.25 -16.24
C ASP A 41 -0.66 2.90 -15.55
N MET A 42 -0.31 1.62 -15.52
CA MET A 42 0.92 1.16 -14.89
C MET A 42 1.98 0.90 -15.95
N ARG A 43 3.24 1.02 -15.56
CA ARG A 43 4.37 0.81 -16.47
C ARG A 43 4.34 -0.57 -17.14
N TYR A 44 3.98 -1.62 -16.40
CA TYR A 44 3.72 -2.99 -16.87
C TYR A 44 3.00 -3.78 -15.76
N GLY A 45 2.50 -4.96 -16.09
CA GLY A 45 1.86 -5.89 -15.17
C GLY A 45 2.85 -6.69 -14.33
N GLU A 46 2.50 -7.92 -13.97
CA GLU A 46 3.40 -8.83 -13.26
C GLU A 46 4.65 -9.13 -14.09
N ASN A 47 4.48 -9.28 -15.39
CA ASN A 47 5.58 -9.46 -16.34
C ASN A 47 5.70 -8.26 -17.29
N PRO A 48 6.90 -7.93 -17.79
CA PRO A 48 7.16 -6.73 -18.60
C PRO A 48 6.32 -6.58 -19.86
N HIS A 49 5.81 -7.67 -20.43
CA HIS A 49 5.00 -7.67 -21.65
C HIS A 49 3.50 -7.50 -21.40
N GLN A 50 3.07 -7.47 -20.15
CA GLN A 50 1.65 -7.34 -19.77
C GLN A 50 1.28 -5.88 -19.56
N ALA A 51 0.13 -5.46 -20.11
CA ALA A 51 -0.47 -4.18 -19.75
C ALA A 51 -1.16 -4.28 -18.39
N ALA A 52 -1.13 -3.20 -17.61
CA ALA A 52 -1.80 -3.11 -16.33
C ALA A 52 -2.33 -1.70 -16.06
N ALA A 53 -3.35 -1.60 -15.23
CA ALA A 53 -3.87 -0.34 -14.72
C ALA A 53 -4.24 -0.48 -13.25
N PHE A 54 -4.06 0.61 -12.50
CA PHE A 54 -4.44 0.68 -11.10
C PHE A 54 -5.80 1.32 -10.95
N TYR A 55 -6.68 0.63 -10.25
CA TYR A 55 -8.04 1.08 -9.95
C TYR A 55 -8.20 1.25 -8.45
N LYS A 56 -9.05 2.20 -8.05
CA LYS A 56 -9.38 2.46 -6.65
C LYS A 56 -10.88 2.65 -6.46
N GLU A 57 -11.34 2.48 -5.24
CA GLU A 57 -12.68 2.88 -4.84
C GLU A 57 -12.88 4.38 -5.01
N ALA A 58 -14.11 4.81 -5.31
CA ALA A 58 -14.45 6.23 -5.43
C ALA A 58 -14.19 6.98 -4.11
N THR A 59 -14.41 6.31 -2.98
CA THR A 59 -14.24 6.86 -1.64
C THR A 59 -13.53 5.82 -0.76
N PRO A 60 -12.19 5.73 -0.83
CA PRO A 60 -11.44 4.82 0.03
C PRO A 60 -11.70 5.13 1.51
N ALA A 61 -11.94 4.10 2.31
CA ALA A 61 -12.33 4.26 3.72
C ALA A 61 -11.13 4.48 4.65
N GLU A 62 -9.92 4.13 4.21
CA GLU A 62 -8.71 4.19 5.04
C GLU A 62 -7.47 4.61 4.24
N ALA A 63 -6.38 4.89 4.97
CA ALA A 63 -5.07 5.10 4.37
C ALA A 63 -4.57 3.80 3.74
N SER A 64 -4.30 3.83 2.43
CA SER A 64 -3.88 2.69 1.62
C SER A 64 -3.01 3.17 0.46
N ILE A 65 -2.48 2.25 -0.33
CA ILE A 65 -1.77 2.61 -1.55
C ILE A 65 -2.66 3.41 -2.52
N ALA A 66 -3.99 3.21 -2.48
CA ALA A 66 -4.95 3.94 -3.30
C ALA A 66 -5.12 5.41 -2.89
N THR A 67 -4.77 5.78 -1.65
CA THR A 67 -4.80 7.15 -1.12
C THR A 67 -3.43 7.80 -1.04
N ALA A 68 -2.37 7.03 -1.28
CA ALA A 68 -1.00 7.53 -1.24
C ALA A 68 -0.74 8.51 -2.40
N THR A 69 0.17 9.46 -2.15
CA THR A 69 0.65 10.40 -3.17
C THR A 69 2.09 10.08 -3.52
N GLN A 70 2.36 9.77 -4.78
CA GLN A 70 3.72 9.63 -5.26
C GLN A 70 4.40 10.99 -5.35
N LEU A 71 5.50 11.18 -4.61
CA LEU A 71 6.22 12.45 -4.53
C LEU A 71 7.35 12.56 -5.55
N GLN A 72 7.93 11.43 -5.96
CA GLN A 72 8.96 11.35 -6.98
C GLN A 72 9.06 9.93 -7.56
N GLY A 73 9.92 9.77 -8.57
CA GLY A 73 10.20 8.49 -9.20
C GLY A 73 9.37 8.26 -10.47
N LYS A 74 9.58 7.11 -11.09
CA LYS A 74 8.89 6.66 -12.31
C LYS A 74 7.51 6.11 -11.98
N GLU A 75 6.67 5.94 -13.00
CA GLU A 75 5.41 5.20 -12.87
C GLU A 75 5.67 3.82 -12.25
N LEU A 76 4.80 3.45 -11.31
CA LEU A 76 4.91 2.17 -10.62
C LEU A 76 4.50 1.02 -11.55
N SER A 77 5.13 -0.13 -11.38
CA SER A 77 4.68 -1.40 -11.97
C SER A 77 3.65 -2.07 -11.06
N TYR A 78 2.98 -3.11 -11.58
CA TYR A 78 2.12 -3.97 -10.78
C TYR A 78 2.84 -4.50 -9.52
N ASN A 79 4.06 -5.00 -9.69
CA ASN A 79 4.84 -5.53 -8.56
C ASN A 79 5.17 -4.45 -7.53
N ASN A 80 5.51 -3.22 -7.96
CA ASN A 80 5.74 -2.13 -7.02
C ASN A 80 4.48 -1.82 -6.18
N VAL A 81 3.29 -1.82 -6.79
CA VAL A 81 2.04 -1.58 -6.08
C VAL A 81 1.73 -2.73 -5.13
N ALA A 82 1.82 -3.99 -5.58
CA ALA A 82 1.53 -5.17 -4.76
C ALA A 82 2.47 -5.27 -3.55
N ASP A 83 3.78 -5.07 -3.77
CA ASP A 83 4.77 -5.11 -2.70
C ASP A 83 4.61 -3.92 -1.72
N THR A 84 4.26 -2.73 -2.24
CA THR A 84 4.01 -1.55 -1.40
C THR A 84 2.76 -1.71 -0.55
N ASP A 85 1.69 -2.29 -1.10
CA ASP A 85 0.47 -2.60 -0.37
C ASP A 85 0.74 -3.58 0.77
N ALA A 86 1.44 -4.68 0.49
CA ALA A 86 1.84 -5.66 1.50
C ALA A 86 2.70 -5.04 2.63
N ALA A 87 3.65 -4.17 2.27
CA ALA A 87 4.49 -3.48 3.25
C ALA A 87 3.69 -2.50 4.12
N LEU A 88 2.80 -1.71 3.48
CA LEU A 88 1.96 -0.73 4.16
C LEU A 88 0.98 -1.40 5.12
N GLU A 89 0.25 -2.43 4.67
CA GLU A 89 -0.72 -3.14 5.52
C GLU A 89 -0.02 -3.83 6.70
N CYS A 90 1.16 -4.40 6.48
CA CYS A 90 1.96 -4.96 7.56
C CYS A 90 2.37 -3.88 8.58
N VAL A 91 2.93 -2.75 8.16
CA VAL A 91 3.41 -1.72 9.08
C VAL A 91 2.29 -1.01 9.83
N LYS A 92 1.09 -0.90 9.25
CA LYS A 92 -0.12 -0.35 9.89
C LYS A 92 -0.56 -1.13 11.12
N SER A 93 -0.24 -2.42 11.22
CA SER A 93 -0.61 -3.25 12.36
C SER A 93 0.15 -2.91 13.66
N PHE A 94 1.20 -2.09 13.58
CA PHE A 94 2.02 -1.71 14.75
C PHE A 94 1.67 -0.31 15.26
N THR A 95 1.54 -0.19 16.58
CA THR A 95 1.27 1.11 17.24
C THR A 95 2.54 1.88 17.60
N LYS A 96 3.66 1.19 17.83
CA LYS A 96 4.99 1.78 18.08
C LYS A 96 5.72 2.03 16.77
N PRO A 97 6.78 2.88 16.76
CA PRO A 97 7.60 3.09 15.57
C PRO A 97 8.06 1.76 14.96
N ALA A 98 7.78 1.56 13.70
CA ALA A 98 8.04 0.32 13.00
C ALA A 98 8.55 0.56 11.58
N CYS A 99 9.36 -0.39 11.11
CA CYS A 99 9.82 -0.52 9.74
C CYS A 99 9.52 -1.93 9.23
N VAL A 100 8.98 -2.00 8.02
CA VAL A 100 8.76 -3.25 7.29
C VAL A 100 9.46 -3.16 5.95
N ILE A 101 10.27 -4.18 5.62
CA ILE A 101 10.90 -4.32 4.30
C ILE A 101 10.27 -5.53 3.62
N VAL A 102 9.76 -5.33 2.41
CA VAL A 102 9.06 -6.35 1.62
C VAL A 102 9.80 -6.60 0.32
N LYS A 103 9.86 -7.86 -0.05
CA LYS A 103 10.31 -8.33 -1.36
C LYS A 103 9.37 -9.44 -1.83
N HIS A 104 8.82 -9.29 -3.06
CA HIS A 104 7.87 -10.26 -3.64
C HIS A 104 6.66 -10.52 -2.73
N ALA A 105 6.02 -9.45 -2.27
CA ALA A 105 4.87 -9.43 -1.37
C ALA A 105 5.08 -10.14 -0.01
N ASN A 106 6.33 -10.46 0.36
CA ASN A 106 6.66 -11.08 1.63
C ASN A 106 7.61 -10.19 2.44
N PRO A 107 7.39 -10.03 3.75
CA PRO A 107 8.33 -9.34 4.61
C PRO A 107 9.64 -10.12 4.74
N CYS A 108 10.77 -9.49 4.38
CA CYS A 108 12.11 -10.00 4.63
C CYS A 108 12.76 -9.34 5.86
N GLY A 109 12.18 -8.22 6.34
CA GLY A 109 12.61 -7.57 7.58
C GLY A 109 11.47 -6.81 8.23
N VAL A 110 11.25 -7.05 9.53
CA VAL A 110 10.27 -6.33 10.34
C VAL A 110 10.89 -5.98 11.68
N ALA A 111 10.79 -4.72 12.07
CA ALA A 111 11.24 -4.29 13.39
C ALA A 111 10.31 -3.24 13.98
N VAL A 112 10.09 -3.36 15.29
CA VAL A 112 9.32 -2.45 16.12
C VAL A 112 10.20 -2.00 17.27
N VAL A 113 10.27 -0.69 17.52
CA VAL A 113 11.12 -0.12 18.57
C VAL A 113 10.30 0.73 19.54
N PRO A 114 10.81 0.99 20.77
CA PRO A 114 10.16 1.93 21.67
C PRO A 114 10.00 3.33 21.05
N ASP A 115 8.99 4.09 21.51
CA ASP A 115 8.85 5.51 21.17
C ASP A 115 10.03 6.30 21.76
N ALA A 116 10.96 6.69 20.90
CA ALA A 116 12.14 7.46 21.23
C ALA A 116 12.57 8.29 20.01
N GLU A 117 13.38 9.33 20.25
CA GLU A 117 14.00 10.09 19.18
C GLU A 117 14.85 9.18 18.29
N GLY A 118 14.72 9.32 16.96
CA GLY A 118 15.42 8.46 16.00
C GLY A 118 14.85 7.02 15.89
N GLY A 119 13.70 6.75 16.50
CA GLY A 119 13.13 5.41 16.57
C GLY A 119 12.93 4.73 15.21
N ILE A 120 12.49 5.44 14.16
CA ILE A 120 12.32 4.84 12.83
C ILE A 120 13.65 4.46 12.18
N ARG A 121 14.71 5.19 12.44
CA ARG A 121 16.05 4.83 11.96
C ARG A 121 16.51 3.52 12.59
N GLN A 122 16.34 3.38 13.90
CA GLN A 122 16.65 2.14 14.60
C GLN A 122 15.77 0.99 14.09
N ALA A 123 14.47 1.23 13.87
CA ALA A 123 13.59 0.23 13.30
C ALA A 123 14.06 -0.21 11.90
N TYR A 124 14.47 0.72 11.05
CA TYR A 124 15.06 0.38 9.75
C TYR A 124 16.35 -0.44 9.89
N GLU A 125 17.26 -0.04 10.74
CA GLU A 125 18.52 -0.75 10.93
C GLU A 125 18.32 -2.19 11.39
N LEU A 126 17.38 -2.42 12.30
CA LEU A 126 17.02 -3.76 12.78
C LEU A 126 16.29 -4.59 11.70
N ALA A 127 15.33 -3.98 10.99
CA ALA A 127 14.63 -4.66 9.90
C ALA A 127 15.59 -5.07 8.78
N TYR A 128 16.49 -4.16 8.39
CA TYR A 128 17.52 -4.44 7.39
C TYR A 128 18.48 -5.56 7.82
N ALA A 129 18.86 -5.58 9.08
CA ALA A 129 19.79 -6.59 9.63
C ALA A 129 19.18 -8.00 9.67
N THR A 130 17.86 -8.13 9.54
CA THR A 130 17.19 -9.44 9.52
C THR A 130 17.59 -10.26 8.29
N ASP A 131 17.53 -9.62 7.10
CA ASP A 131 17.95 -10.22 5.84
C ASP A 131 18.39 -9.10 4.86
N SER A 132 19.63 -8.69 4.98
CA SER A 132 20.19 -7.59 4.19
C SER A 132 20.33 -7.93 2.69
N GLU A 133 20.42 -9.21 2.36
CA GLU A 133 20.54 -9.66 0.97
C GLU A 133 19.18 -9.53 0.25
N SER A 134 18.11 -10.02 0.87
CA SER A 134 16.75 -9.90 0.32
C SER A 134 16.22 -8.46 0.34
N ALA A 135 16.70 -7.61 1.25
CA ALA A 135 16.29 -6.21 1.36
C ALA A 135 16.71 -5.37 0.13
N PHE A 136 17.72 -5.79 -0.63
CA PHE A 136 18.19 -5.05 -1.81
C PHE A 136 17.10 -5.01 -2.90
N GLY A 137 16.74 -3.79 -3.33
CA GLY A 137 15.66 -3.57 -4.30
C GLY A 137 14.27 -3.88 -3.73
N GLY A 138 14.13 -3.91 -2.41
CA GLY A 138 12.84 -4.08 -1.72
C GLY A 138 12.06 -2.78 -1.57
N ILE A 139 10.89 -2.92 -0.99
CA ILE A 139 10.00 -1.82 -0.60
C ILE A 139 10.13 -1.61 0.90
N ILE A 140 10.24 -0.35 1.34
CA ILE A 140 10.36 0.00 2.76
C ILE A 140 9.15 0.80 3.20
N ALA A 141 8.44 0.33 4.22
CA ALA A 141 7.29 1.01 4.81
C ALA A 141 7.57 1.41 6.26
N PHE A 142 7.12 2.61 6.62
CA PHE A 142 7.15 3.15 7.98
C PHE A 142 5.75 3.55 8.44
N ASN A 143 5.48 3.45 9.74
CA ASN A 143 4.27 3.97 10.37
C ASN A 143 4.47 5.34 11.06
N ARG A 144 5.59 5.98 10.84
CA ARG A 144 5.95 7.35 11.29
C ARG A 144 6.51 8.14 10.12
N GLU A 145 6.65 9.45 10.33
CA GLU A 145 7.27 10.33 9.34
C GLU A 145 8.71 9.90 9.03
N LEU A 146 9.06 9.83 7.74
CA LEU A 146 10.43 9.60 7.30
C LEU A 146 11.23 10.90 7.47
N ASP A 147 12.24 10.88 8.32
CA ASP A 147 13.21 11.97 8.53
C ASP A 147 14.42 11.87 7.59
N GLY A 148 15.21 12.97 7.54
CA GLY A 148 16.39 13.06 6.67
C GLY A 148 17.48 12.06 7.02
N ASP A 149 17.71 11.80 8.30
CA ASP A 149 18.77 10.90 8.78
C ASP A 149 18.43 9.43 8.44
N THR A 150 17.17 9.05 8.59
CA THR A 150 16.68 7.72 8.18
C THR A 150 16.75 7.57 6.66
N ALA A 151 16.28 8.57 5.91
CA ALA A 151 16.37 8.57 4.45
C ALA A 151 17.82 8.41 3.99
N LYS A 152 18.76 9.17 4.60
CA LYS A 152 20.18 9.05 4.31
C LYS A 152 20.73 7.66 4.61
N ALA A 153 20.39 7.09 5.75
CA ALA A 153 20.81 5.73 6.10
C ALA A 153 20.35 4.68 5.07
N ILE A 154 19.13 4.83 4.54
CA ILE A 154 18.59 3.95 3.51
C ILE A 154 19.38 4.09 2.20
N VAL A 155 19.45 5.30 1.64
CA VAL A 155 20.03 5.53 0.32
C VAL A 155 21.56 5.33 0.27
N ASP A 156 22.25 5.42 1.39
CA ASP A 156 23.69 5.13 1.48
C ASP A 156 23.97 3.63 1.60
N ARG A 157 22.99 2.84 2.03
CA ARG A 157 23.17 1.41 2.35
C ARG A 157 22.68 0.48 1.23
N GLN A 158 21.51 0.78 0.63
CA GLN A 158 20.91 -0.12 -0.32
C GLN A 158 20.22 0.60 -1.48
N PHE A 159 20.02 -0.11 -2.57
CA PHE A 159 19.02 0.24 -3.57
C PHE A 159 17.63 -0.08 -3.03
N VAL A 160 16.70 0.85 -3.19
CA VAL A 160 15.30 0.73 -2.78
C VAL A 160 14.40 1.17 -3.94
N GLU A 161 13.35 0.41 -4.22
CA GLU A 161 12.41 0.74 -5.29
C GLU A 161 11.33 1.72 -4.83
N VAL A 162 10.75 1.51 -3.65
CA VAL A 162 9.73 2.39 -3.07
C VAL A 162 9.97 2.56 -1.57
N ILE A 163 9.78 3.78 -1.09
CA ILE A 163 9.65 4.09 0.34
C ILE A 163 8.28 4.69 0.56
N ILE A 164 7.50 4.16 1.50
CA ILE A 164 6.20 4.67 1.89
C ILE A 164 6.16 4.99 3.38
N ALA A 165 5.60 6.15 3.71
CA ALA A 165 5.41 6.60 5.09
C ALA A 165 4.21 7.54 5.18
N PRO A 166 3.62 7.77 6.38
CA PRO A 166 2.51 8.71 6.55
C PRO A 166 2.86 10.14 6.12
N ARG A 167 4.13 10.52 6.29
CA ARG A 167 4.71 11.79 5.80
C ARG A 167 6.18 11.60 5.47
N ILE A 168 6.68 12.46 4.58
CA ILE A 168 8.09 12.54 4.20
C ILE A 168 8.55 13.96 4.51
N SER A 169 9.53 14.14 5.39
CA SER A 169 10.07 15.45 5.72
C SER A 169 10.75 16.12 4.51
N ALA A 170 10.90 17.44 4.54
CA ALA A 170 11.60 18.18 3.48
C ALA A 170 13.05 17.68 3.32
N ALA A 171 13.76 17.48 4.43
CA ALA A 171 15.11 16.95 4.42
C ALA A 171 15.20 15.53 3.82
N ALA A 172 14.24 14.65 4.13
CA ALA A 172 14.20 13.32 3.52
C ALA A 172 13.98 13.39 2.00
N ARG A 173 13.10 14.29 1.52
CA ARG A 173 12.88 14.50 0.07
C ARG A 173 14.15 14.93 -0.64
N GLU A 174 14.90 15.90 -0.07
CA GLU A 174 16.17 16.37 -0.62
C GLU A 174 17.20 15.24 -0.71
N VAL A 175 17.33 14.44 0.34
CA VAL A 175 18.23 13.29 0.37
C VAL A 175 17.89 12.25 -0.71
N VAL A 176 16.62 11.88 -0.83
CA VAL A 176 16.19 10.87 -1.80
C VAL A 176 16.29 11.44 -3.23
N ALA A 177 15.94 12.71 -3.45
CA ALA A 177 16.04 13.35 -4.75
C ALA A 177 17.47 13.42 -5.28
N ALA A 178 18.46 13.59 -4.40
CA ALA A 178 19.89 13.61 -4.77
C ALA A 178 20.40 12.26 -5.30
N LYS A 179 19.70 11.15 -5.02
CA LYS A 179 20.05 9.78 -5.47
C LYS A 179 19.12 9.27 -6.58
N ALA A 180 18.10 10.04 -6.98
CA ALA A 180 17.20 9.64 -8.05
C ALA A 180 17.94 9.63 -9.40
N ASN A 181 18.03 8.44 -9.98
CA ASN A 181 18.48 8.19 -11.36
C ASN A 181 17.27 7.87 -12.26
#